data_d2c8d277a710ee4ada6ed840250a0f33
#
_entry.id   d2c8d277a710ee4ada6ed840250a0f33
#
_cell.length_a   1.000
_cell.length_b   1.000
_cell.length_c   1.000
_cell.angle_alpha   90.00
_cell.angle_beta   90.00
_cell.angle_gamma   90.00
#
_symmetry.space_group_name_H-M   'P 1'
#
loop_
_entity.id
_entity.type
_entity.pdbx_description
1 polymer ?
#
loop_
_entity_poly.entity_id
_entity_poly.type
_entity_poly.pdbx_seq_one_letter_code
_entity_poly.pdbx_strand_id
1 'polypeptide(L)'
;MKRIAVYFIIALPQLLMAGQSTAPSTYSGEESRVIKSLSEQEIEALQNGDGMGFAKAAELNHYPGPRYVLDLSDKLGLTASQQSRTRALYEDMRETAIPVGQELLRAEGDLDLLFSHGGVSFVSLEATLNTIGRLRAKLRFIHLEAHLRQINILDSSQVEKYDLLRGYQPHTLHHDSEIHGNN
;
A
#
# COMPACT_ATOMS: atom_id res chain seq x y z
N MET A 1 -20.07 -82.81 28.93
CA MET A 1 -20.29 -81.40 29.34
C MET A 1 -19.16 -80.58 28.76
N LYS A 2 -19.40 -79.87 27.67
CA LYS A 2 -18.39 -79.00 27.01
C LYS A 2 -18.54 -77.60 27.54
N ARG A 3 -17.51 -77.05 28.20
CA ARG A 3 -17.47 -75.68 28.71
C ARG A 3 -17.04 -74.74 27.57
N ILE A 4 -17.92 -73.83 27.15
CA ILE A 4 -17.61 -72.79 26.18
C ILE A 4 -17.06 -71.61 26.98
N ALA A 5 -15.80 -71.25 26.73
CA ALA A 5 -15.18 -70.05 27.27
C ALA A 5 -15.50 -68.84 26.33
N VAL A 6 -16.20 -67.89 26.80
CA VAL A 6 -16.51 -66.63 26.10
C VAL A 6 -15.41 -65.62 26.42
N TYR A 7 -14.61 -65.27 25.44
CA TYR A 7 -13.61 -64.19 25.56
C TYR A 7 -14.27 -62.88 25.25
N PHE A 8 -14.33 -61.99 26.24
CA PHE A 8 -14.74 -60.61 26.08
C PHE A 8 -13.54 -59.79 25.58
N ILE A 9 -13.59 -59.38 24.32
CA ILE A 9 -12.59 -58.47 23.78
C ILE A 9 -13.01 -57.03 24.14
N ILE A 10 -12.32 -56.41 25.11
CA ILE A 10 -12.48 -55.00 25.44
C ILE A 10 -11.72 -54.21 24.40
N ALA A 11 -12.43 -53.59 23.44
CA ALA A 11 -11.88 -52.65 22.50
C ALA A 11 -11.64 -51.30 23.24
N LEU A 12 -10.37 -50.98 23.47
CA LEU A 12 -9.96 -49.68 24.01
C LEU A 12 -10.08 -48.63 22.89
N PRO A 13 -10.83 -47.51 23.07
CA PRO A 13 -10.84 -46.48 22.06
C PRO A 13 -9.47 -45.79 22.01
N GLN A 14 -8.79 -45.92 20.87
CA GLN A 14 -7.61 -45.12 20.60
C GLN A 14 -8.05 -43.65 20.43
N LEU A 15 -7.75 -42.84 21.43
CA LEU A 15 -7.89 -41.37 21.36
C LEU A 15 -6.85 -40.87 20.34
N LEU A 16 -7.27 -40.61 19.10
CA LEU A 16 -6.46 -39.88 18.12
C LEU A 16 -6.23 -38.46 18.68
N MET A 17 -5.04 -38.25 19.28
CA MET A 17 -4.50 -36.94 19.51
C MET A 17 -4.21 -36.35 18.14
N ALA A 18 -5.16 -35.54 17.62
CA ALA A 18 -4.90 -34.66 16.50
C ALA A 18 -3.84 -33.65 16.96
N GLY A 19 -2.59 -33.90 16.58
CA GLY A 19 -1.50 -32.97 16.78
C GLY A 19 -1.86 -31.66 16.08
N GLN A 20 -2.19 -30.62 16.85
CA GLN A 20 -2.33 -29.27 16.33
C GLN A 20 -0.94 -28.86 15.81
N SER A 21 -0.77 -28.88 14.50
CA SER A 21 0.40 -28.29 13.85
C SER A 21 0.32 -26.78 14.11
N THR A 22 1.06 -26.30 15.11
CA THR A 22 1.25 -24.86 15.33
C THR A 22 2.22 -24.36 14.27
N ALA A 23 1.68 -23.97 13.11
CA ALA A 23 2.49 -23.26 12.13
C ALA A 23 3.04 -21.96 12.79
N PRO A 24 4.32 -21.60 12.53
CA PRO A 24 4.86 -20.34 12.97
C PRO A 24 3.98 -19.17 12.52
N SER A 25 3.94 -18.10 13.31
CA SER A 25 3.27 -16.86 12.93
C SER A 25 3.81 -16.34 11.60
N THR A 26 2.94 -15.73 10.77
CA THR A 26 3.34 -15.02 9.54
C THR A 26 4.27 -13.85 9.84
N TYR A 27 4.33 -13.36 11.09
CA TYR A 27 5.21 -12.29 11.55
C TYR A 27 6.54 -12.80 12.14
N SER A 28 6.80 -14.11 12.11
CA SER A 28 8.03 -14.68 12.65
C SER A 28 9.25 -14.11 11.93
N GLY A 29 10.19 -13.53 12.70
CA GLY A 29 11.38 -12.83 12.20
C GLY A 29 11.22 -11.30 12.08
N GLU A 30 9.99 -10.78 12.12
CA GLU A 30 9.73 -9.33 12.06
C GLU A 30 9.97 -8.63 13.41
N GLU A 31 10.01 -9.38 14.50
CA GLU A 31 10.29 -8.88 15.85
C GLU A 31 11.66 -8.23 16.01
N SER A 32 12.59 -8.48 15.09
CA SER A 32 13.93 -7.88 15.03
C SER A 32 13.99 -6.55 14.26
N ARG A 33 12.92 -6.13 13.59
CA ARG A 33 12.89 -4.89 12.82
C ARG A 33 13.07 -3.66 13.74
N VAL A 34 13.68 -2.60 13.20
CA VAL A 34 13.86 -1.31 13.90
C VAL A 34 12.51 -0.68 14.27
N ILE A 35 11.56 -0.71 13.35
CA ILE A 35 10.14 -0.39 13.56
C ILE A 35 9.38 -1.63 13.11
N LYS A 36 8.75 -2.34 14.04
CA LYS A 36 8.20 -3.68 13.78
C LYS A 36 7.10 -3.71 12.71
N SER A 37 6.34 -2.61 12.61
CA SER A 37 5.26 -2.45 11.62
C SER A 37 5.74 -2.11 10.21
N LEU A 38 7.04 -1.84 10.00
CA LEU A 38 7.58 -1.39 8.72
C LEU A 38 8.76 -2.27 8.28
N SER A 39 8.79 -2.62 6.99
CA SER A 39 9.97 -3.23 6.35
C SER A 39 11.06 -2.18 6.11
N GLU A 40 12.30 -2.62 5.90
CA GLU A 40 13.41 -1.74 5.54
C GLU A 40 13.10 -0.95 4.25
N GLN A 41 12.46 -1.59 3.26
CA GLN A 41 12.07 -0.95 2.01
C GLN A 41 11.02 0.15 2.21
N GLU A 42 10.06 -0.06 3.13
CA GLU A 42 9.07 0.98 3.47
C GLU A 42 9.71 2.16 4.19
N ILE A 43 10.68 1.89 5.09
CA ILE A 43 11.45 2.95 5.77
C ILE A 43 12.23 3.76 4.74
N GLU A 44 12.97 3.11 3.85
CA GLU A 44 13.74 3.76 2.79
C GLU A 44 12.84 4.57 1.84
N ALA A 45 11.70 4.01 1.44
CA ALA A 45 10.75 4.69 0.58
C ALA A 45 10.18 5.97 1.22
N LEU A 46 9.84 5.94 2.52
CA LEU A 46 9.40 7.11 3.27
C LEU A 46 10.49 8.18 3.39
N GLN A 47 11.74 7.76 3.59
CA GLN A 47 12.90 8.67 3.65
C GLN A 47 13.18 9.35 2.30
N ASN A 48 12.92 8.66 1.19
CA ASN A 48 13.15 9.15 -0.16
C ASN A 48 11.95 9.90 -0.77
N GLY A 49 10.80 9.92 -0.09
CA GLY A 49 9.56 10.49 -0.61
C GLY A 49 8.96 9.67 -1.76
N ASP A 50 9.16 8.35 -1.75
CA ASP A 50 8.60 7.44 -2.74
C ASP A 50 7.11 7.18 -2.52
N GLY A 51 6.40 6.91 -3.61
CA GLY A 51 4.94 6.86 -3.62
C GLY A 51 4.29 5.66 -2.93
N MET A 52 4.99 4.52 -2.75
CA MET A 52 4.55 3.32 -2.01
C MET A 52 3.10 2.88 -2.28
N GLY A 53 2.55 3.17 -3.46
CA GLY A 53 1.15 2.93 -3.80
C GLY A 53 0.16 3.98 -3.25
N PHE A 54 0.62 5.06 -2.63
CA PHE A 54 -0.27 6.14 -2.14
C PHE A 54 -1.16 6.71 -3.25
N ALA A 55 -0.63 6.86 -4.48
CA ALA A 55 -1.38 7.37 -5.61
C ALA A 55 -1.95 6.28 -6.54
N LYS A 56 -2.01 5.02 -6.10
CA LYS A 56 -2.51 3.90 -6.93
C LYS A 56 -3.92 4.15 -7.49
N ALA A 57 -4.78 4.84 -6.74
CA ALA A 57 -6.12 5.20 -7.19
C ALA A 57 -6.10 6.16 -8.40
N ALA A 58 -5.14 7.08 -8.48
CA ALA A 58 -4.96 7.96 -9.63
C ALA A 58 -4.33 7.20 -10.81
N GLU A 59 -3.23 6.50 -10.56
CA GLU A 59 -2.49 5.74 -11.57
C GLU A 59 -3.39 4.76 -12.35
N LEU A 60 -4.22 3.98 -11.65
CA LEU A 60 -5.11 2.99 -12.26
C LEU A 60 -6.38 3.59 -12.88
N ASN A 61 -6.60 4.91 -12.73
CA ASN A 61 -7.68 5.65 -13.38
C ASN A 61 -7.14 6.67 -14.39
N HIS A 62 -6.01 6.35 -15.04
CA HIS A 62 -5.45 7.10 -16.15
C HIS A 62 -4.95 8.50 -15.80
N TYR A 63 -4.48 8.69 -14.55
CA TYR A 63 -3.76 9.89 -14.12
C TYR A 63 -2.28 9.55 -13.98
N PRO A 64 -1.42 9.85 -14.98
CA PRO A 64 -0.01 9.50 -14.96
C PRO A 64 0.75 10.17 -13.80
N GLY A 65 1.68 9.41 -13.17
CA GLY A 65 2.54 9.96 -12.14
C GLY A 65 3.81 10.60 -12.72
N PRO A 66 4.30 11.71 -12.12
CA PRO A 66 5.42 12.47 -12.69
C PRO A 66 6.71 11.65 -12.82
N ARG A 67 7.02 10.75 -11.91
CA ARG A 67 8.20 9.88 -11.98
C ARG A 67 8.22 9.04 -13.26
N TYR A 68 7.15 8.27 -13.48
CA TYR A 68 7.07 7.39 -14.65
C TYR A 68 6.92 8.14 -15.96
N VAL A 69 6.34 9.34 -15.94
CA VAL A 69 6.30 10.22 -17.10
C VAL A 69 7.72 10.67 -17.47
N LEU A 70 8.59 10.97 -16.50
CA LEU A 70 10.01 11.26 -16.74
C LEU A 70 10.77 10.04 -17.28
N ASP A 71 10.56 8.87 -16.67
CA ASP A 71 11.20 7.61 -17.09
C ASP A 71 10.83 7.23 -18.54
N LEU A 72 9.65 7.63 -18.99
CA LEU A 72 9.10 7.37 -20.32
C LEU A 72 9.17 8.58 -21.27
N SER A 73 9.89 9.65 -20.89
CA SER A 73 9.88 10.95 -21.59
C SER A 73 10.11 10.85 -23.11
N ASP A 74 11.11 10.08 -23.52
CA ASP A 74 11.44 9.89 -24.94
C ASP A 74 10.34 9.11 -25.67
N LYS A 75 9.83 8.06 -25.03
CA LYS A 75 8.76 7.24 -25.61
C LYS A 75 7.47 8.01 -25.73
N LEU A 76 7.17 8.89 -24.79
CA LEU A 76 5.98 9.76 -24.80
C LEU A 76 6.14 10.94 -25.77
N GLY A 77 7.37 11.24 -26.22
CA GLY A 77 7.66 12.38 -27.08
C GLY A 77 7.44 13.72 -26.35
N LEU A 78 7.84 13.80 -25.08
CA LEU A 78 7.69 15.05 -24.33
C LEU A 78 8.49 16.18 -24.92
N THR A 79 7.90 17.37 -25.05
CA THR A 79 8.64 18.59 -25.35
C THR A 79 9.58 18.97 -24.20
N ALA A 80 10.61 19.77 -24.47
CA ALA A 80 11.52 20.25 -23.44
C ALA A 80 10.78 21.01 -22.31
N SER A 81 9.72 21.75 -22.65
CA SER A 81 8.86 22.42 -21.67
C SER A 81 8.11 21.44 -20.78
N GLN A 82 7.52 20.37 -21.36
CA GLN A 82 6.84 19.32 -20.60
C GLN A 82 7.80 18.58 -19.67
N GLN A 83 8.98 18.22 -20.15
CA GLN A 83 10.02 17.59 -19.34
C GLN A 83 10.44 18.45 -18.15
N SER A 84 10.69 19.74 -18.38
CA SER A 84 11.05 20.69 -17.32
C SER A 84 9.96 20.85 -16.27
N ARG A 85 8.70 21.01 -16.70
CA ARG A 85 7.55 21.12 -15.81
C ARG A 85 7.31 19.84 -15.00
N THR A 86 7.43 18.68 -15.64
CA THR A 86 7.28 17.39 -14.96
C THR A 86 8.37 17.16 -13.93
N ARG A 87 9.62 17.54 -14.25
CA ARG A 87 10.75 17.46 -13.31
C ARG A 87 10.53 18.34 -12.10
N ALA A 88 10.18 19.61 -12.31
CA ALA A 88 9.88 20.53 -11.22
C ALA A 88 8.73 20.02 -10.33
N LEU A 89 7.68 19.47 -10.93
CA LEU A 89 6.58 18.85 -10.20
C LEU A 89 7.02 17.63 -9.37
N TYR A 90 7.87 16.77 -9.92
CA TYR A 90 8.39 15.61 -9.22
C TYR A 90 9.28 15.99 -8.04
N GLU A 91 10.13 16.98 -8.22
CA GLU A 91 11.02 17.52 -7.17
C GLU A 91 10.20 18.17 -6.04
N ASP A 92 9.23 19.05 -6.36
CA ASP A 92 8.32 19.69 -5.41
C ASP A 92 7.53 18.65 -4.57
N MET A 93 7.00 17.63 -5.23
CA MET A 93 6.32 16.53 -4.56
C MET A 93 7.25 15.82 -3.55
N ARG A 94 8.48 15.47 -3.96
CA ARG A 94 9.45 14.79 -3.09
C ARG A 94 9.88 15.66 -1.92
N GLU A 95 10.22 16.92 -2.16
CA GLU A 95 10.60 17.89 -1.12
C GLU A 95 9.49 18.05 -0.07
N THR A 96 8.23 17.96 -0.50
CA THR A 96 7.08 18.01 0.41
C THR A 96 6.82 16.68 1.11
N ALA A 97 7.03 15.54 0.45
CA ALA A 97 6.77 14.21 0.99
C ALA A 97 7.81 13.76 2.03
N ILE A 98 9.09 14.04 1.80
CA ILE A 98 10.20 13.58 2.66
C ILE A 98 10.01 13.99 4.13
N PRO A 99 9.78 15.26 4.50
CA PRO A 99 9.60 15.63 5.89
C PRO A 99 8.38 14.97 6.53
N VAL A 100 7.29 14.78 5.79
CA VAL A 100 6.09 14.08 6.27
C VAL A 100 6.37 12.59 6.47
N GLY A 101 7.15 11.97 5.57
CA GLY A 101 7.62 10.59 5.71
C GLY A 101 8.47 10.40 6.97
N GLN A 102 9.38 11.33 7.25
CA GLN A 102 10.18 11.31 8.48
C GLN A 102 9.33 11.47 9.75
N GLU A 103 8.30 12.31 9.71
CA GLU A 103 7.35 12.43 10.83
C GLU A 103 6.56 11.14 11.03
N LEU A 104 6.15 10.48 9.95
CA LEU A 104 5.46 9.19 10.01
C LEU A 104 6.37 8.10 10.61
N LEU A 105 7.64 8.03 10.21
CA LEU A 105 8.60 7.10 10.78
C LEU A 105 8.77 7.30 12.29
N ARG A 106 8.83 8.54 12.76
CA ARG A 106 8.87 8.83 14.21
C ARG A 106 7.60 8.35 14.91
N ALA A 107 6.43 8.64 14.34
CA ALA A 107 5.15 8.25 14.95
C ALA A 107 4.94 6.73 15.00
N GLU A 108 5.39 5.99 13.98
CA GLU A 108 5.39 4.52 13.97
C GLU A 108 6.40 3.95 14.99
N GLY A 109 7.56 4.58 15.14
CA GLY A 109 8.54 4.25 16.20
C GLY A 109 7.98 4.50 17.60
N ASP A 110 7.28 5.62 17.81
CA ASP A 110 6.61 5.93 19.09
C ASP A 110 5.53 4.87 19.40
N LEU A 111 4.78 4.41 18.40
CA LEU A 111 3.81 3.32 18.56
C LEU A 111 4.49 2.03 19.01
N ASP A 112 5.62 1.66 18.39
CA ASP A 112 6.39 0.47 18.76
C ASP A 112 6.91 0.59 20.22
N LEU A 113 7.40 1.77 20.61
CA LEU A 113 7.86 2.03 21.96
C LEU A 113 6.75 1.93 23.01
N LEU A 114 5.53 2.38 22.72
CA LEU A 114 4.39 2.24 23.63
C LEU A 114 4.15 0.78 24.01
N PHE A 115 4.24 -0.14 23.05
CA PHE A 115 4.06 -1.57 23.30
C PHE A 115 5.28 -2.23 23.95
N SER A 116 6.49 -1.90 23.50
CA SER A 116 7.72 -2.52 23.98
C SER A 116 8.01 -2.19 25.47
N HIS A 117 7.62 -1.02 25.94
CA HIS A 117 7.77 -0.61 27.35
C HIS A 117 6.59 -1.01 28.24
N GLY A 118 5.51 -1.57 27.69
CA GLY A 118 4.35 -2.02 28.46
C GLY A 118 3.53 -0.91 29.11
N GLY A 119 3.75 0.36 28.70
CA GLY A 119 3.06 1.54 29.24
C GLY A 119 1.88 2.02 28.42
N VAL A 120 1.38 1.20 27.47
CA VAL A 120 0.30 1.60 26.58
C VAL A 120 -1.03 1.76 27.30
N SER A 121 -1.70 2.90 27.09
CA SER A 121 -3.07 3.18 27.53
C SER A 121 -3.95 3.41 26.30
N PHE A 122 -5.26 3.28 26.44
CA PHE A 122 -6.21 3.59 25.34
C PHE A 122 -6.04 5.03 24.85
N VAL A 123 -5.80 5.98 25.76
CA VAL A 123 -5.60 7.41 25.42
C VAL A 123 -4.32 7.63 24.61
N SER A 124 -3.19 7.05 25.04
CA SER A 124 -1.92 7.18 24.32
C SER A 124 -1.98 6.46 22.97
N LEU A 125 -2.60 5.29 22.91
CA LEU A 125 -2.79 4.55 21.67
C LEU A 125 -3.62 5.34 20.65
N GLU A 126 -4.76 5.88 21.06
CA GLU A 126 -5.64 6.67 20.19
C GLU A 126 -4.91 7.93 19.67
N ALA A 127 -4.20 8.64 20.52
CA ALA A 127 -3.45 9.85 20.14
C ALA A 127 -2.37 9.54 19.10
N THR A 128 -1.61 8.46 19.29
CA THR A 128 -0.56 8.03 18.35
C THR A 128 -1.16 7.58 17.02
N LEU A 129 -2.23 6.77 17.03
CA LEU A 129 -2.92 6.32 15.82
C LEU A 129 -3.54 7.48 15.03
N ASN A 130 -4.12 8.48 15.71
CA ASN A 130 -4.62 9.69 15.05
C ASN A 130 -3.49 10.47 14.36
N THR A 131 -2.30 10.51 14.96
CA THR A 131 -1.13 11.15 14.36
C THR A 131 -0.67 10.38 13.12
N ILE A 132 -0.51 9.06 13.22
CA ILE A 132 -0.14 8.17 12.10
C ILE A 132 -1.17 8.31 10.96
N GLY A 133 -2.47 8.22 11.26
CA GLY A 133 -3.54 8.32 10.27
C GLY A 133 -3.52 9.65 9.51
N ARG A 134 -3.31 10.76 10.21
CA ARG A 134 -3.19 12.10 9.60
C ARG A 134 -1.95 12.22 8.70
N LEU A 135 -0.80 11.71 9.14
CA LEU A 135 0.43 11.74 8.35
C LEU A 135 0.33 10.87 7.10
N ARG A 136 -0.26 9.67 7.19
CA ARG A 136 -0.54 8.81 6.03
C ARG A 136 -1.51 9.47 5.05
N ALA A 137 -2.56 10.12 5.53
CA ALA A 137 -3.48 10.88 4.70
C ALA A 137 -2.79 12.05 3.99
N LYS A 138 -1.89 12.78 4.70
CA LYS A 138 -1.11 13.88 4.13
C LYS A 138 -0.15 13.39 3.04
N LEU A 139 0.58 12.29 3.26
CA LEU A 139 1.43 11.68 2.23
C LEU A 139 0.62 11.28 1.00
N ARG A 140 -0.52 10.62 1.23
CA ARG A 140 -1.41 10.23 0.13
C ARG A 140 -1.90 11.42 -0.68
N PHE A 141 -2.26 12.52 -0.01
CA PHE A 141 -2.68 13.75 -0.67
C PHE A 141 -1.56 14.33 -1.55
N ILE A 142 -0.32 14.44 -1.04
CA ILE A 142 0.83 14.96 -1.78
C ILE A 142 1.05 14.18 -3.09
N HIS A 143 1.02 12.87 -3.03
CA HIS A 143 1.20 12.04 -4.22
C HIS A 143 0.02 12.14 -5.19
N LEU A 144 -1.23 12.11 -4.70
CA LEU A 144 -2.41 12.25 -5.54
C LEU A 144 -2.49 13.63 -6.21
N GLU A 145 -2.14 14.69 -5.49
CA GLU A 145 -2.05 16.06 -6.04
C GLU A 145 -1.05 16.13 -7.19
N ALA A 146 0.11 15.47 -7.04
CA ALA A 146 1.11 15.42 -8.11
C ALA A 146 0.55 14.77 -9.39
N HIS A 147 -0.26 13.72 -9.28
CA HIS A 147 -0.94 13.11 -10.42
C HIS A 147 -1.98 14.05 -11.06
N LEU A 148 -2.77 14.77 -10.23
CA LEU A 148 -3.73 15.76 -10.72
C LEU A 148 -3.05 16.94 -11.43
N ARG A 149 -1.86 17.34 -10.99
CA ARG A 149 -1.06 18.38 -11.66
C ARG A 149 -0.40 17.84 -12.93
N GLN A 150 0.06 16.60 -12.93
CA GLN A 150 0.74 15.98 -14.06
C GLN A 150 -0.16 15.81 -15.28
N ILE A 151 -1.42 15.42 -15.11
CA ILE A 151 -2.36 15.26 -16.22
C ILE A 151 -2.53 16.55 -17.04
N ASN A 152 -2.38 17.73 -16.41
CA ASN A 152 -2.46 19.02 -17.07
C ASN A 152 -1.16 19.44 -17.81
N ILE A 153 -0.10 18.64 -17.73
CA ILE A 153 1.15 18.85 -18.46
C ILE A 153 1.14 18.08 -19.78
N LEU A 154 0.46 16.94 -19.81
CA LEU A 154 0.36 16.05 -20.96
C LEU A 154 -0.83 16.39 -21.84
N ASP A 155 -0.75 16.02 -23.12
CA ASP A 155 -1.92 15.94 -23.99
C ASP A 155 -2.59 14.55 -23.90
N SER A 156 -3.79 14.44 -24.48
CA SER A 156 -4.58 13.19 -24.43
C SER A 156 -3.86 12.01 -25.10
N SER A 157 -3.16 12.26 -26.20
CA SER A 157 -2.43 11.21 -26.92
C SER A 157 -1.24 10.69 -26.12
N GLN A 158 -0.59 11.55 -25.32
CA GLN A 158 0.49 11.17 -24.41
C GLN A 158 -0.04 10.35 -23.23
N VAL A 159 -1.23 10.67 -22.72
CA VAL A 159 -1.89 9.89 -21.65
C VAL A 159 -2.26 8.49 -22.15
N GLU A 160 -2.91 8.38 -23.31
CA GLU A 160 -3.23 7.08 -23.93
C GLU A 160 -1.95 6.25 -24.16
N LYS A 161 -0.90 6.88 -24.66
CA LYS A 161 0.39 6.22 -24.89
C LYS A 161 1.08 5.79 -23.58
N TYR A 162 0.94 6.60 -22.53
CA TYR A 162 1.41 6.24 -21.19
C TYR A 162 0.72 4.97 -20.70
N ASP A 163 -0.60 4.89 -20.79
CA ASP A 163 -1.37 3.71 -20.39
C ASP A 163 -0.92 2.45 -21.12
N LEU A 164 -0.76 2.52 -22.43
CA LEU A 164 -0.24 1.41 -23.24
C LEU A 164 1.17 0.99 -22.78
N LEU A 165 2.08 1.94 -22.55
CA LEU A 165 3.46 1.66 -22.12
C LEU A 165 3.51 1.08 -20.71
N ARG A 166 2.54 1.40 -19.86
CA ARG A 166 2.39 0.88 -18.49
C ARG A 166 1.61 -0.44 -18.45
N GLY A 167 1.04 -0.89 -19.58
CA GLY A 167 0.25 -2.11 -19.66
C GLY A 167 -1.17 -1.98 -19.08
N TYR A 168 -1.68 -0.76 -18.97
CA TYR A 168 -3.05 -0.52 -18.53
C TYR A 168 -4.03 -0.72 -19.70
N GLN A 169 -5.26 -1.16 -19.40
CA GLN A 169 -6.30 -1.29 -20.40
C GLN A 169 -6.75 0.11 -20.86
N PRO A 170 -7.13 0.26 -22.15
CA PRO A 170 -7.69 1.52 -22.64
C PRO A 170 -8.89 1.95 -21.80
N HIS A 171 -9.03 3.25 -21.57
CA HIS A 171 -10.19 3.82 -20.88
C HIS A 171 -11.45 3.59 -21.72
N THR A 172 -12.20 2.54 -21.42
CA THR A 172 -13.57 2.37 -21.95
C THR A 172 -14.48 3.28 -21.16
N LEU A 173 -14.84 4.44 -21.74
CA LEU A 173 -15.93 5.24 -21.21
C LEU A 173 -17.19 4.36 -21.27
N HIS A 174 -17.62 3.82 -20.13
CA HIS A 174 -19.01 3.35 -20.01
C HIS A 174 -19.89 4.59 -20.07
N HIS A 175 -20.30 4.92 -21.29
CA HIS A 175 -21.35 5.86 -21.51
C HIS A 175 -22.66 5.11 -21.25
N ASP A 176 -23.01 5.00 -19.96
CA ASP A 176 -24.36 4.58 -19.55
C ASP A 176 -25.35 5.68 -19.92
N SER A 177 -25.71 5.70 -21.22
CA SER A 177 -26.89 6.40 -21.70
C SER A 177 -28.11 5.54 -21.37
N GLU A 178 -28.43 5.38 -20.10
CA GLU A 178 -29.80 5.05 -19.70
C GLU A 178 -30.67 6.30 -19.78
N ILE A 179 -31.06 6.63 -21.00
CA ILE A 179 -32.20 7.51 -21.22
C ILE A 179 -33.42 6.71 -20.78
N HIS A 180 -33.98 7.06 -19.64
CA HIS A 180 -35.33 6.66 -19.27
C HIS A 180 -36.29 7.24 -20.32
N GLY A 181 -36.67 6.40 -21.27
CA GLY A 181 -37.89 6.57 -22.04
C GLY A 181 -39.07 6.20 -21.16
N ASN A 182 -39.72 7.20 -20.63
CA ASN A 182 -40.98 7.01 -19.93
C ASN A 182 -42.09 7.37 -20.89
N ASN A 183 -42.93 6.37 -21.15
CA ASN A 183 -44.30 6.54 -21.68
C ASN A 183 -45.28 6.34 -20.53
#